data_59bfe66da1caa6c794009999fd66dcfc
#
_entry.id   59bfe66da1caa6c794009999fd66dcfc
#
_cell.length_a   1.000
_cell.length_b   1.000
_cell.length_c   1.000
_cell.angle_alpha   90.00
_cell.angle_beta   90.00
_cell.angle_gamma   90.00
#
_symmetry.space_group_name_H-M   'P 1'
#
loop_
_entity.id
_entity.type
_entity.pdbx_description
1 polymer ?
#
loop_
_entity_poly.entity_id
_entity_poly.type
_entity_poly.pdbx_seq_one_letter_code
_entity_poly.pdbx_strand_id
1 'polypeptide(L)' 'MSKMNLGIIGGGQLGSLLSVAAKKLNIQTIIYSDDPDAPAQNFCDDFIFGNYNDKDKIDEFVSKVDVITYEFENIP' A
#
# COMPACT_ATOMS: atom_id res chain seq x y z
N MET A 1 -6.48 0.90 -21.52
CA MET A 1 -6.84 -0.10 -20.48
C MET A 1 -6.36 0.37 -19.12
N SER A 2 -7.23 0.39 -18.14
CA SER A 2 -6.82 0.84 -16.79
C SER A 2 -6.00 -0.25 -16.11
N LYS A 3 -5.00 0.19 -15.34
CA LYS A 3 -4.17 -0.73 -14.57
C LYS A 3 -4.90 -1.14 -13.30
N MET A 4 -4.62 -2.36 -12.84
CA MET A 4 -5.08 -2.79 -11.54
C MET A 4 -4.35 -2.01 -10.47
N ASN A 5 -5.06 -1.60 -9.42
CA ASN A 5 -4.49 -0.92 -8.27
C ASN A 5 -4.47 -1.89 -7.09
N LEU A 6 -3.27 -2.26 -6.67
CA LEU A 6 -3.07 -3.14 -5.53
C LEU A 6 -2.80 -2.28 -4.29
N GLY A 7 -3.66 -2.43 -3.28
CA GLY A 7 -3.47 -1.78 -2.00
C GLY A 7 -2.67 -2.66 -1.07
N ILE A 8 -1.67 -2.09 -0.41
CA ILE A 8 -0.84 -2.81 0.54
C ILE A 8 -0.92 -2.10 1.88
N ILE A 9 -1.35 -2.79 2.91
CA ILE A 9 -1.35 -2.25 4.27
C ILE A 9 -0.06 -2.65 4.94
N GLY A 10 0.76 -1.64 5.23
CA GLY A 10 2.09 -1.84 5.78
C GLY A 10 3.15 -1.36 4.79
N GLY A 11 4.14 -0.63 5.29
CA GLY A 11 5.15 0.00 4.44
C GLY A 11 6.57 -0.51 4.66
N GLY A 12 6.73 -1.69 5.23
CA GLY A 12 8.03 -2.25 5.51
C GLY A 12 8.72 -2.85 4.29
N GLN A 13 9.70 -3.68 4.54
CA GLN A 13 10.54 -4.25 3.49
C GLN A 13 9.75 -5.15 2.55
N LEU A 14 8.81 -5.94 3.07
CA LEU A 14 7.99 -6.80 2.25
C LEU A 14 7.09 -5.97 1.32
N GLY A 15 6.56 -4.86 1.82
CA GLY A 15 5.78 -3.94 0.98
C GLY A 15 6.62 -3.36 -0.15
N SER A 16 7.90 -3.07 0.11
CA SER A 16 8.82 -2.61 -0.93
C SER A 16 9.02 -3.67 -2.02
N LEU A 17 9.22 -4.92 -1.61
CA LEU A 17 9.40 -6.02 -2.56
C LEU A 17 8.14 -6.26 -3.39
N LEU A 18 6.98 -6.21 -2.76
CA LEU A 18 5.70 -6.37 -3.45
C LEU A 18 5.48 -5.26 -4.46
N SER A 19 5.85 -4.03 -4.11
CA SER A 19 5.71 -2.88 -5.02
C SER A 19 6.59 -3.04 -6.25
N VAL A 20 7.83 -3.49 -6.07
CA VAL A 20 8.74 -3.72 -7.18
C VAL A 20 8.21 -4.84 -8.08
N ALA A 21 7.74 -5.94 -7.49
CA ALA A 21 7.20 -7.06 -8.24
C ALA A 21 5.94 -6.66 -9.02
N ALA A 22 5.07 -5.88 -8.40
CA ALA A 22 3.85 -5.39 -9.06
C ALA A 22 4.17 -4.52 -10.27
N LYS A 23 5.20 -3.69 -10.15
CA LYS A 23 5.62 -2.83 -11.25
C LYS A 23 6.03 -3.64 -12.48
N LYS A 24 6.70 -4.76 -12.27
CA LYS A 24 7.09 -5.66 -13.37
C LYS A 24 5.88 -6.28 -14.05
N LEU A 25 4.78 -6.42 -13.33
CA LEU A 25 3.52 -6.96 -13.86
C LEU A 25 2.58 -5.86 -14.34
N ASN A 26 3.05 -4.63 -14.37
CA ASN A 26 2.27 -3.46 -14.78
C ASN A 26 1.06 -3.21 -13.88
N ILE A 27 1.23 -3.49 -12.57
CA ILE A 27 0.23 -3.26 -11.54
C ILE A 27 0.67 -2.05 -10.72
N GLN A 28 -0.24 -1.11 -10.49
CA GLN A 28 0.03 0.04 -9.64
C GLN A 28 -0.15 -0.34 -8.19
N THR A 29 0.70 0.20 -7.31
CA THR A 29 0.61 -0.07 -5.88
C THR A 29 0.32 1.22 -5.12
N ILE A 30 -0.57 1.09 -4.13
CA ILE A 30 -0.90 2.16 -3.20
C ILE A 30 -0.68 1.58 -1.81
N ILE A 31 0.19 2.22 -1.04
CA ILE A 31 0.54 1.72 0.29
C ILE A 31 -0.08 2.60 1.37
N TYR A 32 -0.64 1.97 2.37
CA TYR A 32 -1.13 2.63 3.58
C TYR A 32 -0.24 2.21 4.75
N SER A 33 0.33 3.17 5.45
CA SER A 33 1.20 2.89 6.59
C SER A 33 1.06 3.96 7.65
N ASP A 34 1.27 3.58 8.91
CA ASP A 34 1.32 4.51 10.03
C ASP A 34 2.74 5.06 10.27
N ASP A 35 3.68 4.71 9.41
CA ASP A 35 5.06 5.19 9.50
C ASP A 35 5.32 6.17 8.35
N PRO A 36 5.56 7.47 8.62
CA PRO A 36 5.79 8.44 7.57
C PRO A 36 7.11 8.20 6.84
N ASP A 37 8.02 7.44 7.43
CA ASP A 37 9.32 7.12 6.85
C ASP A 37 9.38 5.68 6.34
N ALA A 38 8.24 5.07 6.08
CA ALA A 38 8.18 3.68 5.63
C ALA A 38 9.03 3.46 4.38
N PRO A 39 9.87 2.42 4.35
CA PRO A 39 10.75 2.16 3.20
C PRO A 39 10.00 2.00 1.88
N ALA A 40 8.81 1.42 1.93
CA ALA A 40 8.04 1.13 0.72
C ALA A 40 7.58 2.38 -0.02
N GLN A 41 7.56 3.55 0.63
CA GLN A 41 7.11 4.78 -0.04
C GLN A 41 8.00 5.15 -1.22
N ASN A 42 9.23 4.66 -1.27
CA ASN A 42 10.15 4.93 -2.36
C ASN A 42 9.91 4.01 -3.58
N PHE A 43 9.07 3.00 -3.44
CA PHE A 43 8.87 1.98 -4.46
C PHE A 43 7.43 1.88 -4.94
N CYS A 44 6.48 2.43 -4.20
CA CYS A 44 5.07 2.40 -4.59
C CYS A 44 4.71 3.57 -5.51
N ASP A 45 3.56 3.45 -6.16
CA ASP A 45 3.06 4.52 -7.02
C ASP A 45 2.39 5.62 -6.22
N ASP A 46 1.76 5.26 -5.10
CA ASP A 46 1.13 6.23 -4.21
C ASP A 46 1.26 5.75 -2.77
N PHE A 47 1.33 6.68 -1.84
CA PHE A 47 1.54 6.38 -0.43
C PHE A 47 0.61 7.22 0.43
N ILE A 48 -0.13 6.56 1.32
CA ILE A 48 -1.02 7.24 2.26
C ILE A 48 -0.51 6.98 3.67
N PHE A 49 -0.18 8.05 4.37
CA PHE A 49 0.22 7.99 5.77
C PHE A 49 -1.00 8.24 6.65
N GLY A 50 -1.22 7.38 7.62
CA GLY A 50 -2.29 7.55 8.59
C GLY A 50 -2.28 6.43 9.61
N ASN A 51 -3.01 6.64 10.70
CA ASN A 51 -3.20 5.60 11.71
C ASN A 51 -4.16 4.54 11.19
N TYR A 52 -4.00 3.31 11.66
CA TYR A 52 -4.91 2.23 11.28
C TYR A 52 -6.31 2.39 11.89
N ASN A 53 -6.48 3.34 12.79
CA ASN A 53 -7.78 3.70 13.37
C ASN A 53 -8.42 4.90 12.68
N ASP A 54 -7.74 5.51 11.72
CA ASP A 54 -8.25 6.69 11.04
C ASP A 54 -9.18 6.26 9.90
N LYS A 55 -10.47 6.28 10.19
CA LYS A 55 -11.47 5.80 9.26
C LYS A 55 -11.47 6.57 7.93
N ASP A 56 -11.30 7.88 8.00
CA ASP A 56 -11.32 8.72 6.79
C ASP A 56 -10.15 8.38 5.87
N LYS A 57 -8.98 8.16 6.45
CA LYS A 57 -7.80 7.79 5.69
C LYS A 57 -7.94 6.37 5.12
N ILE A 58 -8.48 5.45 5.90
CA ILE A 58 -8.75 4.09 5.44
C ILE A 58 -9.75 4.11 4.28
N ASP A 59 -10.82 4.88 4.41
CA ASP A 59 -11.82 4.99 3.34
C ASP A 59 -11.21 5.56 2.07
N GLU A 60 -10.35 6.55 2.19
CA GLU A 60 -9.62 7.11 1.05
C GLU A 60 -8.78 6.03 0.36
N PHE A 61 -8.04 5.26 1.15
CA PHE A 61 -7.19 4.19 0.64
C PHE A 61 -8.02 3.12 -0.08
N VAL A 62 -9.08 2.65 0.56
CA VAL A 62 -9.95 1.61 0.00
C VAL A 62 -10.58 2.06 -1.31
N SER A 63 -10.94 3.33 -1.42
CA SER A 63 -11.57 3.85 -2.63
C SER A 63 -10.64 3.86 -3.84
N LYS A 64 -9.33 3.79 -3.63
CA LYS A 64 -8.33 3.88 -4.69
C LYS A 64 -7.82 2.53 -5.17
N VAL A 65 -8.19 1.44 -4.52
CA VAL A 65 -7.60 0.12 -4.79
C VAL A 65 -8.65 -0.89 -5.22
N ASP A 66 -8.22 -1.87 -5.99
CA ASP A 66 -9.08 -2.96 -6.46
C ASP A 66 -8.94 -4.20 -5.58
N VAL A 67 -7.73 -4.42 -5.06
CA VAL A 67 -7.42 -5.57 -4.20
C VAL A 67 -6.55 -5.07 -3.06
N ILE A 68 -6.72 -5.66 -1.87
CA ILE A 68 -5.93 -5.29 -0.69
C ILE A 68 -5.18 -6.50 -0.19
N THR A 69 -3.91 -6.30 0.13
CA THR A 69 -3.10 -7.30 0.81
C THR A 69 -2.41 -6.68 2.02
N TYR A 70 -1.88 -7.52 2.88
CA TYR A 70 -1.18 -7.09 4.10
C TYR A 70 0.24 -7.59 4.05
N GLU A 71 1.17 -6.78 4.56
CA GLU A 71 2.55 -7.24 4.71
C GLU A 71 2.84 -7.75 6.13
N PHE A 72 1.94 -7.51 7.06
CA PHE A 72 2.16 -7.89 8.46
C PHE A 72 1.93 -9.38 8.67
N GLU A 73 2.75 -9.99 9.53
CA GLU A 73 2.46 -11.31 10.05
C GLU A 73 1.38 -11.22 11.13
N ASN A 74 1.43 -10.15 11.93
CA ASN A 74 0.45 -9.88 12.96
C ASN A 74 -0.23 -8.55 12.68
N ILE A 75 -1.53 -8.59 12.43
CA ILE A 75 -2.31 -7.38 12.17
C ILE A 75 -2.89 -6.89 13.48
N PRO A 76 -2.71 -5.61 13.80
CA PRO A 76 -3.28 -5.05 15.03
C PRO A 76 -4.79 -5.16 15.05
#